data_256ad0c4b2e2f1d962e41116172472ce
#
_entry.id   256ad0c4b2e2f1d962e41116172472ce
#
_cell.length_a   1.000
_cell.length_b   1.000
_cell.length_c   1.000
_cell.angle_alpha   90.00
_cell.angle_beta   90.00
_cell.angle_gamma   90.00
#
_symmetry.space_group_name_H-M   'P 1'
#
loop_
_entity.id
_entity.type
_entity.pdbx_description
1 polymer ?
#
loop_
_entity_poly.entity_id
_entity_poly.type
_entity_poly.pdbx_seq_one_letter_code
_entity_poly.pdbx_strand_id
1 'polypeptide(L)'
;ITILAMRRAMEDAGVDPADVDGLVIDPHTTTGAFWPADKPLPMDVIESYAQTDEPLDGITQLSAEWILKNTPELTGVNFTMNGVGCMSRAVTVAAQAIGDGMAHTCLVVKSWHNLEGRYYQGGAAASNETPGTAAVRGLWGTPACFGTALQFAEYCRKYGKSHDMMAPFMENSRRNGLMFPEGYWAQHRPEELTHEDYRAARWIAKPASLFDNDIPIMVSAAYLFTTAERAKDMKQKPVYILNHASSRGRPRSLTPTLDEVEEETAATGRKIYEGAGITADDLSFENM
;
A
#
# COMPACT_ATOMS: atom_id res chain seq x y z
N ILE A 1 8.76 10.23 -9.93
CA ILE A 1 8.28 8.91 -10.37
C ILE A 1 6.76 8.84 -10.39
N THR A 2 6.04 9.54 -9.49
CA THR A 2 4.58 9.55 -9.39
C THR A 2 3.90 9.98 -10.69
N ILE A 3 4.26 11.16 -11.22
CA ILE A 3 3.69 11.68 -12.47
C ILE A 3 4.01 10.74 -13.65
N LEU A 4 5.21 10.15 -13.66
CA LEU A 4 5.56 9.16 -14.68
C LEU A 4 4.65 7.92 -14.61
N ALA A 5 4.37 7.41 -13.42
CA ALA A 5 3.45 6.28 -13.25
C ALA A 5 2.03 6.63 -13.73
N MET A 6 1.55 7.84 -13.43
CA MET A 6 0.24 8.32 -13.91
C MET A 6 0.18 8.39 -15.43
N ARG A 7 1.18 9.00 -16.08
CA ARG A 7 1.27 9.10 -17.55
C ARG A 7 1.31 7.72 -18.19
N ARG A 8 2.10 6.80 -17.64
CA ARG A 8 2.15 5.40 -18.13
C ARG A 8 0.81 4.69 -18.00
N ALA A 9 0.07 4.89 -16.91
CA ALA A 9 -1.25 4.28 -16.74
C ALA A 9 -2.27 4.82 -17.76
N MET A 10 -2.26 6.11 -18.06
CA MET A 10 -3.12 6.71 -19.08
C MET A 10 -2.75 6.24 -20.49
N GLU A 11 -1.46 6.20 -20.81
CA GLU A 11 -0.94 5.69 -22.10
C GLU A 11 -1.27 4.21 -22.31
N ASP A 12 -1.11 3.39 -21.26
CA ASP A 12 -1.44 1.97 -21.27
C ASP A 12 -2.91 1.74 -21.55
N ALA A 13 -3.79 2.49 -20.90
CA ALA A 13 -5.24 2.43 -21.12
C ALA A 13 -5.70 3.10 -22.43
N GLY A 14 -4.85 3.93 -23.07
CA GLY A 14 -5.19 4.72 -24.24
C GLY A 14 -6.17 5.86 -23.94
N VAL A 15 -6.06 6.48 -22.76
CA VAL A 15 -6.94 7.54 -22.28
C VAL A 15 -6.25 8.89 -22.45
N ASP A 16 -6.98 9.86 -23.01
CA ASP A 16 -6.51 11.25 -23.03
C ASP A 16 -6.49 11.81 -21.60
N PRO A 17 -5.40 12.44 -21.17
CA PRO A 17 -5.34 13.06 -19.84
C PRO A 17 -6.50 14.02 -19.54
N ALA A 18 -7.03 14.71 -20.55
CA ALA A 18 -8.18 15.61 -20.41
C ALA A 18 -9.50 14.89 -20.07
N ASP A 19 -9.60 13.58 -20.36
CA ASP A 19 -10.77 12.75 -20.05
C ASP A 19 -10.75 12.19 -18.64
N VAL A 20 -9.67 12.40 -17.89
CA VAL A 20 -9.57 12.03 -16.47
C VAL A 20 -10.29 13.08 -15.64
N ASP A 21 -11.35 12.67 -14.93
CA ASP A 21 -12.17 13.56 -14.13
C ASP A 21 -12.11 13.29 -12.61
N GLY A 22 -11.40 12.20 -12.20
CA GLY A 22 -11.17 11.85 -10.82
C GLY A 22 -9.71 11.58 -10.48
N LEU A 23 -9.28 11.95 -9.26
CA LEU A 23 -7.93 11.69 -8.75
C LEU A 23 -7.97 11.31 -7.27
N VAL A 24 -7.56 10.08 -6.96
CA VAL A 24 -7.47 9.55 -5.59
C VAL A 24 -6.03 9.23 -5.25
N ILE A 25 -5.54 9.74 -4.13
CA ILE A 25 -4.14 9.64 -3.73
C ILE A 25 -4.00 8.94 -2.38
N ASP A 26 -3.09 7.96 -2.34
CA ASP A 26 -2.68 7.26 -1.13
C ASP A 26 -1.16 7.04 -1.12
N PRO A 27 -0.46 7.45 -0.08
CA PRO A 27 -0.79 8.49 0.89
C PRO A 27 -0.60 9.89 0.29
N HIS A 28 -1.02 10.91 1.01
CA HIS A 28 -0.85 12.31 0.60
C HIS A 28 0.52 12.92 0.98
N THR A 29 1.43 12.12 1.53
CA THR A 29 2.79 12.53 1.88
C THR A 29 3.82 11.71 1.13
N THR A 30 4.94 12.34 0.76
CA THR A 30 5.97 11.70 -0.05
C THR A 30 7.09 11.08 0.72
N THR A 31 7.33 11.58 1.90
CA THR A 31 8.54 11.25 2.65
C THR A 31 8.28 10.08 3.55
N GLY A 32 8.65 8.90 3.11
CA GLY A 32 8.35 7.71 3.87
C GLY A 32 6.90 7.73 4.37
N ALA A 33 6.20 6.72 4.31
CA ALA A 33 4.84 6.70 4.78
C ALA A 33 4.76 7.27 6.18
N PHE A 34 4.11 8.25 6.50
CA PHE A 34 3.92 8.80 7.86
C PHE A 34 4.92 9.86 8.35
N TRP A 35 5.81 10.41 7.50
CA TRP A 35 6.50 11.62 7.94
C TRP A 35 5.46 12.75 8.01
N PRO A 36 5.24 13.36 9.18
CA PRO A 36 4.26 14.43 9.30
C PRO A 36 4.65 15.63 8.44
N ALA A 37 3.69 16.15 7.69
CA ALA A 37 3.92 17.30 6.80
C ALA A 37 4.34 18.58 7.54
N ASP A 38 3.99 18.69 8.81
CA ASP A 38 4.29 19.82 9.69
C ASP A 38 5.65 19.71 10.40
N LYS A 39 6.37 18.61 10.22
CA LYS A 39 7.69 18.43 10.81
C LYS A 39 8.79 18.56 9.76
N PRO A 40 9.89 19.25 10.08
CA PRO A 40 11.04 19.30 9.21
C PRO A 40 11.66 17.90 9.09
N LEU A 41 12.14 17.57 7.89
CA LEU A 41 12.96 16.39 7.70
C LEU A 41 14.25 16.48 8.53
N PRO A 42 14.82 15.35 8.97
CA PRO A 42 16.14 15.34 9.57
C PRO A 42 17.18 15.98 8.65
N MET A 43 18.16 16.68 9.22
CA MET A 43 19.16 17.42 8.44
C MET A 43 20.00 16.50 7.56
N ASP A 44 20.34 15.31 8.02
CA ASP A 44 21.07 14.31 7.24
C ASP A 44 20.30 13.87 5.98
N VAL A 45 18.96 13.86 6.05
CA VAL A 45 18.10 13.59 4.89
C VAL A 45 18.13 14.77 3.93
N ILE A 46 17.97 16.00 4.43
CA ILE A 46 17.98 17.22 3.60
C ILE A 46 19.32 17.36 2.88
N GLU A 47 20.42 17.14 3.57
CA GLU A 47 21.76 17.22 2.99
C GLU A 47 22.04 16.15 1.93
N SER A 48 21.48 14.95 2.10
CA SER A 48 21.61 13.84 1.14
C SER A 48 20.77 14.02 -0.12
N TYR A 49 19.70 14.79 -0.04
CA TYR A 49 18.73 14.98 -1.14
C TYR A 49 18.53 16.47 -1.42
N ALA A 50 19.59 17.13 -1.86
CA ALA A 50 19.50 18.52 -2.30
C ALA A 50 18.45 18.65 -3.40
N GLN A 51 17.50 19.53 -3.18
CA GLN A 51 16.51 19.85 -4.21
C GLN A 51 17.17 20.60 -5.36
N THR A 52 16.80 20.24 -6.56
CA THR A 52 17.16 20.98 -7.77
C THR A 52 16.12 22.06 -8.09
N ASP A 53 16.39 22.89 -9.08
CA ASP A 53 15.40 23.86 -9.59
C ASP A 53 14.23 23.21 -10.34
N GLU A 54 14.32 21.90 -10.61
CA GLU A 54 13.24 21.11 -11.23
C GLU A 54 12.13 20.83 -10.21
N PRO A 55 10.89 21.34 -10.41
CA PRO A 55 9.81 21.21 -9.43
C PRO A 55 9.39 19.75 -9.14
N LEU A 56 9.72 18.83 -10.06
CA LEU A 56 9.37 17.41 -9.94
C LEU A 56 10.47 16.57 -9.31
N ASP A 57 11.60 17.18 -9.00
CA ASP A 57 12.74 16.53 -8.38
C ASP A 57 12.74 16.73 -6.86
N GLY A 58 13.44 15.86 -6.15
CA GLY A 58 13.59 15.93 -4.71
C GLY A 58 12.39 15.40 -3.91
N ILE A 59 12.32 15.82 -2.65
CA ILE A 59 11.32 15.39 -1.68
C ILE A 59 10.23 16.44 -1.60
N THR A 60 9.01 16.04 -1.93
CA THR A 60 7.85 16.92 -1.86
C THR A 60 6.62 16.21 -1.29
N GLN A 61 5.75 16.98 -0.67
CA GLN A 61 4.47 16.47 -0.22
C GLN A 61 3.56 16.25 -1.42
N LEU A 62 3.04 15.02 -1.55
CA LEU A 62 2.05 14.71 -2.58
C LEU A 62 0.64 14.97 -2.07
N SER A 63 -0.05 15.82 -2.79
CA SER A 63 -1.50 16.01 -2.69
C SER A 63 -2.11 16.07 -4.09
N ALA A 64 -3.42 15.95 -4.18
CA ALA A 64 -4.11 16.14 -5.47
C ALA A 64 -3.83 17.52 -6.04
N GLU A 65 -3.84 18.55 -5.20
CA GLU A 65 -3.58 19.93 -5.59
C GLU A 65 -2.15 20.08 -6.15
N TRP A 66 -1.16 19.47 -5.48
CA TRP A 66 0.22 19.49 -5.97
C TRP A 66 0.34 18.77 -7.31
N ILE A 67 -0.27 17.60 -7.46
CA ILE A 67 -0.26 16.86 -8.72
C ILE A 67 -0.90 17.69 -9.81
N LEU A 68 -2.11 18.22 -9.61
CA LEU A 68 -2.80 19.02 -10.62
C LEU A 68 -2.03 20.27 -11.02
N LYS A 69 -1.33 20.89 -10.06
CA LYS A 69 -0.45 22.03 -10.37
C LYS A 69 0.71 21.65 -11.31
N ASN A 70 1.21 20.41 -11.19
CA ASN A 70 2.36 19.92 -11.95
C ASN A 70 2.01 18.98 -13.10
N THR A 71 0.72 18.82 -13.41
CA THR A 71 0.18 18.05 -14.54
C THR A 71 -0.90 18.86 -15.28
N PRO A 72 -0.50 19.90 -16.01
CA PRO A 72 -1.44 20.80 -16.69
C PRO A 72 -2.31 20.09 -17.74
N GLU A 73 -1.93 18.89 -18.15
CA GLU A 73 -2.71 18.03 -19.03
C GLU A 73 -3.98 17.44 -18.39
N LEU A 74 -4.07 17.38 -17.06
CA LEU A 74 -5.25 16.85 -16.33
C LEU A 74 -6.31 17.93 -16.15
N THR A 75 -6.86 18.44 -17.24
CA THR A 75 -7.81 19.55 -17.22
C THR A 75 -9.23 19.19 -16.79
N GLY A 76 -9.58 17.91 -16.88
CA GLY A 76 -10.93 17.40 -16.58
C GLY A 76 -11.20 17.10 -15.10
N VAL A 77 -10.17 17.07 -14.24
CA VAL A 77 -10.30 16.60 -12.86
C VAL A 77 -11.18 17.55 -12.03
N ASN A 78 -12.30 17.03 -11.57
CA ASN A 78 -13.27 17.72 -10.73
C ASN A 78 -13.58 16.98 -9.41
N PHE A 79 -13.16 15.71 -9.30
CA PHE A 79 -13.24 14.91 -8.09
C PHE A 79 -11.83 14.59 -7.57
N THR A 80 -11.55 14.90 -6.32
CA THR A 80 -10.27 14.57 -5.69
C THR A 80 -10.47 13.99 -4.29
N MET A 81 -9.59 13.03 -3.92
CA MET A 81 -9.52 12.50 -2.57
C MET A 81 -8.07 12.28 -2.16
N ASN A 82 -7.69 12.82 -1.01
CA ASN A 82 -6.34 12.70 -0.44
C ASN A 82 -6.33 11.79 0.78
N GLY A 83 -5.21 11.12 1.01
CA GLY A 83 -4.90 10.50 2.30
C GLY A 83 -5.85 9.39 2.72
N VAL A 84 -6.25 8.54 1.79
CA VAL A 84 -7.22 7.46 2.05
C VAL A 84 -6.70 6.33 2.94
N GLY A 85 -5.40 6.28 3.20
CA GLY A 85 -4.75 5.44 4.19
C GLY A 85 -4.26 4.08 3.71
N CYS A 86 -4.79 3.53 2.61
CA CYS A 86 -4.26 2.33 1.98
C CYS A 86 -4.77 2.19 0.53
N MET A 87 -4.06 1.43 -0.30
CA MET A 87 -4.40 1.26 -1.72
C MET A 87 -5.77 0.61 -1.91
N SER A 88 -6.12 -0.41 -1.16
CA SER A 88 -7.43 -1.06 -1.28
C SER A 88 -8.59 -0.09 -1.00
N ARG A 89 -8.41 0.82 -0.05
CA ARG A 89 -9.40 1.87 0.21
C ARG A 89 -9.42 2.92 -0.90
N ALA A 90 -8.27 3.26 -1.48
CA ALA A 90 -8.21 4.18 -2.61
C ALA A 90 -8.96 3.63 -3.82
N VAL A 91 -8.78 2.34 -4.13
CA VAL A 91 -9.55 1.62 -5.16
C VAL A 91 -11.05 1.64 -4.86
N THR A 92 -11.44 1.37 -3.61
CA THR A 92 -12.84 1.41 -3.18
C THR A 92 -13.46 2.81 -3.35
N VAL A 93 -12.73 3.87 -2.97
CA VAL A 93 -13.18 5.26 -3.13
C VAL A 93 -13.37 5.59 -4.61
N ALA A 94 -12.44 5.22 -5.47
CA ALA A 94 -12.56 5.44 -6.91
C ALA A 94 -13.75 4.68 -7.51
N ALA A 95 -13.93 3.41 -7.12
CA ALA A 95 -15.05 2.60 -7.58
C ALA A 95 -16.41 3.19 -7.14
N GLN A 96 -16.50 3.67 -5.89
CA GLN A 96 -17.70 4.35 -5.39
C GLN A 96 -17.97 5.68 -6.13
N ALA A 97 -16.93 6.50 -6.32
CA ALA A 97 -17.07 7.77 -7.04
C ALA A 97 -17.60 7.56 -8.47
N ILE A 98 -17.13 6.50 -9.15
CA ILE A 98 -17.63 6.13 -10.47
C ILE A 98 -19.06 5.60 -10.41
N GLY A 99 -19.35 4.74 -9.45
CA GLY A 99 -20.70 4.17 -9.26
C GLY A 99 -21.75 5.23 -8.93
N ASP A 100 -21.37 6.26 -8.17
CA ASP A 100 -22.23 7.38 -7.79
C ASP A 100 -22.29 8.50 -8.86
N GLY A 101 -21.54 8.35 -9.97
CA GLY A 101 -21.49 9.34 -11.04
C GLY A 101 -20.71 10.62 -10.70
N MET A 102 -19.91 10.60 -9.64
CA MET A 102 -19.03 11.72 -9.25
C MET A 102 -17.81 11.84 -10.16
N ALA A 103 -17.39 10.74 -10.75
CA ALA A 103 -16.35 10.66 -11.74
C ALA A 103 -16.67 9.55 -12.76
N HIS A 104 -16.12 9.64 -13.96
CA HIS A 104 -16.26 8.61 -15.00
C HIS A 104 -14.94 7.92 -15.32
N THR A 105 -13.84 8.61 -15.13
CA THR A 105 -12.48 8.12 -15.33
C THR A 105 -11.58 8.62 -14.22
N CYS A 106 -11.20 7.74 -13.32
CA CYS A 106 -10.49 8.09 -12.10
C CYS A 106 -9.09 7.47 -12.08
N LEU A 107 -8.07 8.29 -11.85
CA LEU A 107 -6.72 7.84 -11.51
C LEU A 107 -6.61 7.60 -10.01
N VAL A 108 -6.11 6.42 -9.65
CA VAL A 108 -5.71 6.08 -8.28
C VAL A 108 -4.20 6.00 -8.23
N VAL A 109 -3.59 6.74 -7.33
CA VAL A 109 -2.14 6.87 -7.25
C VAL A 109 -1.66 6.51 -5.85
N LYS A 110 -0.66 5.65 -5.78
CA LYS A 110 0.09 5.38 -4.57
C LYS A 110 1.57 5.62 -4.79
N SER A 111 2.17 6.39 -3.91
CA SER A 111 3.61 6.61 -3.92
C SER A 111 4.18 6.46 -2.53
N TRP A 112 5.31 5.79 -2.48
CA TRP A 112 6.12 5.62 -1.27
C TRP A 112 7.53 6.06 -1.56
N HIS A 113 8.10 6.80 -0.63
CA HIS A 113 9.44 7.31 -0.74
C HIS A 113 10.19 7.03 0.57
N ASN A 114 10.86 5.91 0.63
CA ASN A 114 11.73 5.55 1.75
C ASN A 114 13.17 5.91 1.35
N LEU A 115 13.60 7.07 1.79
CA LEU A 115 14.92 7.63 1.49
C LEU A 115 16.03 6.71 1.96
N GLU A 116 17.05 6.49 1.12
CA GLU A 116 18.23 5.65 1.42
C GLU A 116 17.89 4.22 1.91
N GLY A 117 16.71 3.71 1.59
CA GLY A 117 16.29 2.41 2.10
C GLY A 117 16.06 2.37 3.60
N ARG A 118 15.66 3.48 4.22
CA ARG A 118 15.38 3.58 5.65
C ARG A 118 13.91 3.84 5.91
N TYR A 119 13.41 3.26 7.01
CA TYR A 119 12.13 3.62 7.59
C TYR A 119 12.31 4.75 8.59
N TYR A 120 12.05 5.97 8.18
CA TYR A 120 12.11 7.14 9.06
C TYR A 120 10.99 7.16 10.11
N GLN A 121 10.02 6.28 9.98
CA GLN A 121 8.90 6.13 10.91
C GLN A 121 9.33 5.71 12.33
N GLY A 122 10.42 4.95 12.47
CA GLY A 122 10.78 4.31 13.73
C GLY A 122 11.09 5.25 14.88
N GLY A 123 11.62 6.45 14.56
CA GLY A 123 11.94 7.46 15.60
C GLY A 123 10.86 8.53 15.75
N ALA A 124 10.18 8.88 14.66
CA ALA A 124 9.20 9.98 14.63
C ALA A 124 7.78 9.53 14.97
N ALA A 125 7.42 8.30 14.64
CA ALA A 125 6.08 7.75 14.93
C ALA A 125 5.76 7.76 16.43
N ALA A 126 6.75 7.55 17.28
CA ALA A 126 6.58 7.59 18.73
C ALA A 126 6.09 8.96 19.25
N SER A 127 6.31 10.04 18.50
CA SER A 127 5.96 11.40 18.94
C SER A 127 4.59 11.89 18.46
N ASN A 128 3.97 11.21 17.49
CA ASN A 128 2.69 11.62 16.88
C ASN A 128 1.54 10.66 17.15
N GLU A 129 1.80 9.59 17.89
CA GLU A 129 0.75 8.65 18.23
C GLU A 129 -0.23 9.26 19.25
N THR A 130 -1.48 8.89 19.13
CA THR A 130 -2.48 9.20 20.18
C THR A 130 -1.93 8.80 21.55
N PRO A 131 -2.14 9.58 22.60
CA PRO A 131 -1.53 9.36 23.92
C PRO A 131 -1.59 7.91 24.46
N GLY A 132 -2.64 7.17 24.12
CA GLY A 132 -2.76 5.75 24.52
C GLY A 132 -1.81 4.81 23.79
N THR A 133 -1.55 5.04 22.51
CA THR A 133 -0.65 4.21 21.69
C THR A 133 0.82 4.48 22.02
N ALA A 134 1.18 5.73 22.26
CA ALA A 134 2.53 6.12 22.68
C ALA A 134 2.91 5.51 24.03
N ALA A 135 1.97 5.40 24.97
CA ALA A 135 2.21 4.79 26.28
C ALA A 135 2.58 3.29 26.19
N VAL A 136 2.01 2.57 25.23
CA VAL A 136 2.31 1.14 25.03
C VAL A 136 3.57 0.92 24.21
N ARG A 137 3.75 1.66 23.15
CA ARG A 137 4.90 1.48 22.23
C ARG A 137 6.17 2.20 22.72
N GLY A 138 6.02 3.42 23.22
CA GLY A 138 7.16 4.23 23.67
C GLY A 138 7.93 3.64 24.84
N LEU A 139 7.24 3.04 25.80
CA LEU A 139 7.86 2.44 26.99
C LEU A 139 8.74 1.22 26.68
N TRP A 140 8.47 0.51 25.59
CA TRP A 140 9.13 -0.77 25.27
C TRP A 140 10.03 -0.70 24.04
N GLY A 141 10.15 0.46 23.39
CA GLY A 141 10.93 0.62 22.16
C GLY A 141 10.51 -0.35 21.06
N THR A 142 9.21 -0.60 20.95
CA THR A 142 8.67 -1.66 20.08
C THR A 142 8.76 -1.27 18.60
N PRO A 143 9.27 -2.16 17.72
CA PRO A 143 9.27 -1.93 16.28
C PRO A 143 7.85 -1.89 15.72
N ALA A 144 7.67 -1.29 14.54
CA ALA A 144 6.36 -1.12 13.89
C ALA A 144 5.60 -2.46 13.70
N CYS A 145 6.32 -3.55 13.43
CA CYS A 145 5.75 -4.89 13.25
C CYS A 145 5.33 -5.60 14.56
N PHE A 146 5.48 -4.97 15.71
CA PHE A 146 5.20 -5.60 17.01
C PHE A 146 3.76 -6.10 17.11
N GLY A 147 2.78 -5.31 16.67
CA GLY A 147 1.36 -5.72 16.70
C GLY A 147 1.11 -6.99 15.89
N THR A 148 1.66 -7.05 14.68
CA THR A 148 1.57 -8.22 13.79
C THR A 148 2.31 -9.42 14.39
N ALA A 149 3.48 -9.21 14.98
CA ALA A 149 4.24 -10.27 15.65
C ALA A 149 3.48 -10.87 16.83
N LEU A 150 2.75 -10.07 17.61
CA LEU A 150 1.88 -10.57 18.69
C LEU A 150 0.76 -11.46 18.17
N GLN A 151 0.06 -11.02 17.12
CA GLN A 151 -1.00 -11.80 16.49
C GLN A 151 -0.46 -13.11 15.89
N PHE A 152 0.71 -13.07 15.28
CA PHE A 152 1.36 -14.25 14.73
C PHE A 152 1.80 -15.21 15.84
N ALA A 153 2.32 -14.72 16.96
CA ALA A 153 2.64 -15.55 18.13
C ALA A 153 1.39 -16.23 18.69
N GLU A 154 0.28 -15.49 18.76
CA GLU A 154 -1.01 -16.03 19.21
C GLU A 154 -1.54 -17.10 18.24
N TYR A 155 -1.42 -16.88 16.92
CA TYR A 155 -1.76 -17.85 15.89
C TYR A 155 -0.95 -19.14 16.05
N CYS A 156 0.37 -19.03 16.18
CA CYS A 156 1.24 -20.18 16.37
C CYS A 156 0.85 -20.98 17.63
N ARG A 157 0.54 -20.30 18.72
CA ARG A 157 0.09 -20.95 19.96
C ARG A 157 -1.28 -21.61 19.79
N LYS A 158 -2.25 -20.92 19.19
CA LYS A 158 -3.64 -21.41 19.01
C LYS A 158 -3.70 -22.64 18.13
N TYR A 159 -2.93 -22.65 17.04
CA TYR A 159 -2.99 -23.70 16.01
C TYR A 159 -1.82 -24.69 16.06
N GLY A 160 -0.96 -24.61 17.08
CA GLY A 160 0.19 -25.51 17.23
C GLY A 160 1.19 -25.38 16.07
N LYS A 161 1.37 -24.18 15.55
CA LYS A 161 2.28 -23.87 14.42
C LYS A 161 3.56 -23.22 14.92
N SER A 162 4.55 -23.17 14.02
CA SER A 162 5.80 -22.44 14.23
C SER A 162 6.01 -21.41 13.14
N HIS A 163 6.97 -20.51 13.34
CA HIS A 163 7.37 -19.52 12.34
C HIS A 163 7.71 -20.17 10.97
N ASP A 164 8.28 -21.36 10.98
CA ASP A 164 8.70 -22.07 9.75
C ASP A 164 7.57 -22.30 8.75
N MET A 165 6.31 -22.26 9.19
CA MET A 165 5.16 -22.42 8.30
C MET A 165 5.09 -21.35 7.21
N MET A 166 5.70 -20.19 7.45
CA MET A 166 5.72 -19.09 6.49
C MET A 166 6.79 -19.26 5.39
N ALA A 167 7.79 -20.13 5.58
CA ALA A 167 8.87 -20.28 4.62
C ALA A 167 8.39 -20.55 3.18
N PRO A 168 7.48 -21.51 2.91
CA PRO A 168 7.02 -21.76 1.55
C PRO A 168 6.30 -20.54 0.92
N PHE A 169 5.60 -19.77 1.72
CA PHE A 169 4.96 -18.54 1.27
C PHE A 169 6.01 -17.48 0.88
N MET A 170 7.02 -17.29 1.71
CA MET A 170 8.09 -16.31 1.46
C MET A 170 8.98 -16.71 0.29
N GLU A 171 9.28 -17.99 0.13
CA GLU A 171 9.97 -18.53 -1.06
C GLU A 171 9.17 -18.25 -2.35
N ASN A 172 7.86 -18.52 -2.32
CA ASN A 172 6.99 -18.25 -3.46
C ASN A 172 6.89 -16.74 -3.75
N SER A 173 6.77 -15.92 -2.73
CA SER A 173 6.74 -14.46 -2.86
C SER A 173 8.03 -13.92 -3.50
N ARG A 174 9.21 -14.41 -3.04
CA ARG A 174 10.49 -14.07 -3.63
C ARG A 174 10.58 -14.50 -5.09
N ARG A 175 10.21 -15.73 -5.39
CA ARG A 175 10.21 -16.27 -6.77
C ARG A 175 9.34 -15.42 -7.68
N ASN A 176 8.12 -15.04 -7.24
CA ASN A 176 7.23 -14.17 -8.00
C ASN A 176 7.85 -12.78 -8.21
N GLY A 177 8.49 -12.22 -7.18
CA GLY A 177 9.18 -10.93 -7.29
C GLY A 177 10.36 -10.96 -8.28
N LEU A 178 11.06 -12.09 -8.39
CA LEU A 178 12.14 -12.29 -9.38
C LEU A 178 11.62 -12.40 -10.82
N MET A 179 10.38 -12.82 -11.02
CA MET A 179 9.75 -12.88 -12.34
C MET A 179 9.39 -11.50 -12.92
N PHE A 180 9.48 -10.45 -12.13
CA PHE A 180 9.24 -9.08 -12.55
C PHE A 180 10.59 -8.35 -12.82
N PRO A 181 11.05 -8.25 -14.08
CA PRO A 181 12.39 -7.77 -14.40
C PRO A 181 12.67 -6.33 -13.96
N GLU A 182 11.64 -5.49 -13.92
CA GLU A 182 11.73 -4.09 -13.46
C GLU A 182 11.64 -3.95 -11.94
N GLY A 183 11.34 -5.04 -11.24
CA GLY A 183 11.15 -5.04 -9.79
C GLY A 183 12.47 -5.00 -9.02
N TYR A 184 12.36 -4.55 -7.76
CA TYR A 184 13.51 -4.43 -6.87
C TYR A 184 14.31 -5.74 -6.73
N TRP A 185 13.61 -6.88 -6.58
CA TRP A 185 14.29 -8.16 -6.38
C TRP A 185 15.12 -8.57 -7.58
N ALA A 186 14.54 -8.50 -8.79
CA ALA A 186 15.24 -8.87 -10.01
C ALA A 186 16.45 -7.97 -10.31
N GLN A 187 16.35 -6.67 -9.97
CA GLN A 187 17.40 -5.71 -10.27
C GLN A 187 18.49 -5.60 -9.19
N HIS A 188 18.13 -5.75 -7.93
CA HIS A 188 19.05 -5.43 -6.84
C HIS A 188 19.38 -6.61 -5.93
N ARG A 189 18.55 -7.64 -5.91
CA ARG A 189 18.67 -8.83 -5.07
C ARG A 189 18.16 -10.08 -5.79
N PRO A 190 18.82 -10.51 -6.89
CA PRO A 190 18.30 -11.58 -7.75
C PRO A 190 18.42 -12.99 -7.17
N GLU A 191 18.88 -13.11 -5.94
CA GLU A 191 19.02 -14.40 -5.27
C GLU A 191 17.64 -14.95 -4.85
N GLU A 192 17.45 -16.23 -5.06
CA GLU A 192 16.32 -16.96 -4.51
C GLU A 192 16.37 -16.95 -2.98
N LEU A 193 15.22 -17.08 -2.35
CA LEU A 193 15.11 -17.29 -0.91
C LEU A 193 14.86 -18.78 -0.66
N THR A 194 15.72 -19.40 0.11
CA THR A 194 15.54 -20.79 0.53
C THR A 194 14.87 -20.86 1.91
N HIS A 195 14.32 -22.03 2.22
CA HIS A 195 13.77 -22.32 3.54
C HIS A 195 14.82 -22.15 4.66
N GLU A 196 16.06 -22.52 4.38
CA GLU A 196 17.16 -22.38 5.34
C GLU A 196 17.50 -20.91 5.58
N ASP A 197 17.57 -20.09 4.54
CA ASP A 197 17.77 -18.64 4.67
C ASP A 197 16.67 -18.01 5.49
N TYR A 198 15.41 -18.39 5.25
CA TYR A 198 14.27 -17.91 6.03
C TYR A 198 14.41 -18.23 7.51
N ARG A 199 14.79 -19.47 7.85
CA ARG A 199 15.02 -19.91 9.24
C ARG A 199 16.18 -19.20 9.90
N ALA A 200 17.26 -18.95 9.16
CA ALA A 200 18.46 -18.29 9.66
C ALA A 200 18.30 -16.77 9.82
N ALA A 201 17.20 -16.20 9.33
CA ALA A 201 16.96 -14.75 9.34
C ALA A 201 16.90 -14.19 10.78
N ARG A 202 17.48 -13.01 10.97
CA ARG A 202 17.40 -12.32 12.25
C ARG A 202 15.97 -11.91 12.59
N TRP A 203 15.65 -11.95 13.86
CA TRP A 203 14.37 -11.46 14.36
C TRP A 203 14.32 -9.93 14.37
N ILE A 204 13.20 -9.39 13.93
CA ILE A 204 12.85 -7.97 14.12
C ILE A 204 12.01 -7.83 15.39
N ALA A 205 10.95 -8.61 15.51
CA ALA A 205 10.14 -8.75 16.72
C ALA A 205 9.61 -10.18 16.75
N LYS A 206 10.24 -11.07 17.55
CA LYS A 206 9.92 -12.48 17.54
C LYS A 206 8.42 -12.74 17.82
N PRO A 207 7.71 -13.54 16.97
CA PRO A 207 8.23 -14.42 15.93
C PRO A 207 8.30 -13.83 14.51
N ALA A 208 8.31 -12.51 14.32
CA ALA A 208 8.52 -11.92 13.01
C ALA A 208 10.02 -11.71 12.73
N SER A 209 10.52 -12.33 11.66
CA SER A 209 11.89 -12.22 11.16
C SER A 209 12.06 -11.07 10.16
N LEU A 210 13.26 -10.89 9.66
CA LEU A 210 13.56 -9.90 8.62
C LEU A 210 12.71 -10.12 7.36
N PHE A 211 12.50 -11.36 6.96
CA PHE A 211 11.76 -11.68 5.74
C PHE A 211 10.22 -11.58 5.90
N ASP A 212 9.72 -11.48 7.12
CA ASP A 212 8.30 -11.24 7.39
C ASP A 212 7.93 -9.75 7.31
N ASN A 213 8.89 -8.90 6.98
CA ASN A 213 8.71 -7.45 6.83
C ASN A 213 8.97 -7.04 5.39
N ASP A 214 8.30 -5.99 4.95
CA ASP A 214 8.56 -5.36 3.69
C ASP A 214 9.95 -4.67 3.68
N ILE A 215 10.38 -4.22 2.52
CA ILE A 215 11.63 -3.49 2.36
C ILE A 215 11.35 -2.00 2.10
N PRO A 216 12.19 -1.10 2.65
CA PRO A 216 12.07 0.32 2.38
C PRO A 216 12.55 0.64 0.97
N ILE A 217 11.63 0.78 0.03
CA ILE A 217 11.90 1.12 -1.37
C ILE A 217 11.15 2.39 -1.78
N MET A 218 11.59 3.00 -2.87
CA MET A 218 10.83 4.01 -3.57
C MET A 218 9.97 3.34 -4.62
N VAL A 219 8.68 3.55 -4.56
CA VAL A 219 7.73 2.98 -5.52
C VAL A 219 6.59 3.94 -5.78
N SER A 220 6.14 3.95 -7.02
CA SER A 220 4.90 4.60 -7.40
C SER A 220 4.10 3.69 -8.32
N ALA A 221 2.83 3.55 -8.02
CA ALA A 221 1.87 2.82 -8.84
C ALA A 221 0.68 3.73 -9.14
N ALA A 222 0.19 3.64 -10.37
CA ALA A 222 -1.03 4.33 -10.78
C ALA A 222 -1.95 3.33 -11.49
N TYR A 223 -3.24 3.43 -11.18
CA TYR A 223 -4.29 2.61 -11.77
C TYR A 223 -5.37 3.51 -12.32
N LEU A 224 -5.92 3.15 -13.47
CA LEU A 224 -7.03 3.85 -14.09
C LEU A 224 -8.31 3.05 -13.91
N PHE A 225 -9.32 3.68 -13.37
CA PHE A 225 -10.66 3.12 -13.18
C PHE A 225 -11.67 3.89 -14.03
N THR A 226 -12.63 3.18 -14.59
CA THR A 226 -13.68 3.79 -15.41
C THR A 226 -14.96 2.97 -15.36
N THR A 227 -16.02 3.47 -15.98
CA THR A 227 -17.28 2.71 -16.14
C THR A 227 -17.07 1.49 -17.05
N ALA A 228 -17.91 0.47 -16.87
CA ALA A 228 -17.86 -0.74 -17.69
C ALA A 228 -18.13 -0.46 -19.19
N GLU A 229 -18.93 0.56 -19.49
CA GLU A 229 -19.23 0.99 -20.87
C GLU A 229 -17.97 1.57 -21.54
N ARG A 230 -17.28 2.50 -20.87
CA ARG A 230 -16.06 3.12 -21.41
C ARG A 230 -14.91 2.13 -21.51
N ALA A 231 -14.81 1.20 -20.55
CA ALA A 231 -13.73 0.22 -20.52
C ALA A 231 -13.68 -0.69 -21.76
N LYS A 232 -14.82 -0.90 -22.44
CA LYS A 232 -14.89 -1.73 -23.67
C LYS A 232 -14.14 -1.13 -24.84
N ASP A 233 -14.03 0.20 -24.87
CA ASP A 233 -13.42 0.95 -25.97
C ASP A 233 -11.96 1.34 -25.66
N MET A 234 -11.45 0.93 -24.49
CA MET A 234 -10.07 1.20 -24.10
C MET A 234 -9.08 0.21 -24.72
N LYS A 235 -7.82 0.62 -24.78
CA LYS A 235 -6.72 -0.13 -25.41
C LYS A 235 -6.46 -1.48 -24.73
N GLN A 236 -6.61 -1.54 -23.40
CA GLN A 236 -6.34 -2.74 -22.62
C GLN A 236 -7.63 -3.51 -22.31
N LYS A 237 -7.51 -4.85 -22.19
CA LYS A 237 -8.61 -5.67 -21.74
C LYS A 237 -8.98 -5.28 -20.30
N PRO A 238 -10.24 -4.91 -20.02
CA PRO A 238 -10.63 -4.46 -18.69
C PRO A 238 -10.63 -5.59 -17.66
N VAL A 239 -10.27 -5.22 -16.42
CA VAL A 239 -10.48 -6.06 -15.24
C VAL A 239 -11.63 -5.43 -14.45
N TYR A 240 -12.68 -6.22 -14.19
CA TYR A 240 -13.87 -5.75 -13.51
C TYR A 240 -13.79 -5.97 -12.00
N ILE A 241 -14.15 -4.94 -11.22
CA ILE A 241 -14.38 -5.08 -9.79
C ILE A 241 -15.78 -5.63 -9.61
N LEU A 242 -15.88 -6.90 -9.20
CA LEU A 242 -17.16 -7.55 -8.97
C LEU A 242 -17.82 -7.06 -7.68
N ASN A 243 -17.03 -6.92 -6.63
CA ASN A 243 -17.48 -6.45 -5.35
C ASN A 243 -16.32 -5.92 -4.51
N HIS A 244 -16.60 -5.17 -3.49
CA HIS A 244 -15.67 -4.78 -2.46
C HIS A 244 -16.36 -4.75 -1.09
N ALA A 245 -15.60 -5.01 -0.05
CA ALA A 245 -16.10 -4.88 1.31
C ALA A 245 -15.01 -4.34 2.22
N SER A 246 -15.42 -3.58 3.21
CA SER A 246 -14.60 -3.29 4.36
C SER A 246 -15.36 -3.73 5.61
N SER A 247 -14.65 -4.35 6.53
CA SER A 247 -15.13 -4.58 7.87
C SER A 247 -14.28 -3.72 8.79
N ARG A 248 -14.87 -2.69 9.35
CA ARG A 248 -14.37 -2.15 10.60
C ARG A 248 -15.21 -2.77 11.68
N GLY A 249 -14.73 -3.88 12.24
CA GLY A 249 -15.07 -4.19 13.60
C GLY A 249 -14.78 -2.95 14.44
N ARG A 250 -15.48 -2.74 15.49
CA ARG A 250 -15.07 -1.73 16.47
C ARG A 250 -13.75 -2.23 17.05
N PRO A 251 -12.63 -1.53 16.91
CA PRO A 251 -11.41 -1.94 17.58
C PRO A 251 -11.72 -1.93 19.08
N ARG A 252 -11.75 -3.10 19.66
CA ARG A 252 -11.95 -3.28 21.10
C ARG A 252 -10.67 -2.94 21.85
N SER A 253 -9.55 -2.94 21.13
CA SER A 253 -8.24 -2.60 21.66
C SER A 253 -7.37 -1.87 20.63
N LEU A 254 -6.31 -1.23 21.10
CA LEU A 254 -5.29 -0.59 20.23
C LEU A 254 -4.47 -1.63 19.44
N THR A 255 -4.37 -2.84 19.96
CA THR A 255 -3.80 -4.01 19.31
C THR A 255 -4.88 -5.08 19.32
N PRO A 256 -5.58 -5.31 18.19
CA PRO A 256 -6.62 -6.32 18.13
C PRO A 256 -6.03 -7.71 18.40
N THR A 257 -6.78 -8.53 19.14
CA THR A 257 -6.44 -9.92 19.35
C THR A 257 -6.57 -10.74 18.07
N LEU A 258 -6.00 -11.92 18.03
CA LEU A 258 -6.17 -12.83 16.89
C LEU A 258 -7.65 -13.15 16.63
N ASP A 259 -8.43 -13.40 17.68
CA ASP A 259 -9.86 -13.71 17.54
C ASP A 259 -10.64 -12.54 16.92
N GLU A 260 -10.32 -11.30 17.28
CA GLU A 260 -10.92 -10.10 16.68
C GLU A 260 -10.56 -9.99 15.19
N VAL A 261 -9.31 -10.26 14.83
CA VAL A 261 -8.86 -10.24 13.42
C VAL A 261 -9.55 -11.34 12.60
N GLU A 262 -9.63 -12.55 13.14
CA GLU A 262 -10.33 -13.67 12.48
C GLU A 262 -11.82 -13.37 12.28
N GLU A 263 -12.49 -12.82 13.28
CA GLU A 263 -13.91 -12.43 13.20
C GLU A 263 -14.13 -11.38 12.10
N GLU A 264 -13.31 -10.33 12.08
CA GLU A 264 -13.38 -9.26 11.08
C GLU A 264 -13.09 -9.75 9.67
N THR A 265 -12.03 -10.55 9.51
CA THR A 265 -11.64 -11.11 8.21
C THR A 265 -12.73 -12.04 7.68
N ALA A 266 -13.27 -12.92 8.52
CA ALA A 266 -14.36 -13.79 8.13
C ALA A 266 -15.62 -13.01 7.73
N ALA A 267 -15.96 -11.93 8.45
CA ALA A 267 -17.11 -11.09 8.11
C ALA A 267 -16.88 -10.34 6.78
N THR A 268 -15.66 -9.86 6.54
CA THR A 268 -15.30 -9.20 5.28
C THR A 268 -15.36 -10.19 4.12
N GLY A 269 -14.77 -11.38 4.29
CA GLY A 269 -14.80 -12.43 3.27
C GLY A 269 -16.24 -12.83 2.88
N ARG A 270 -17.10 -13.05 3.85
CA ARG A 270 -18.53 -13.33 3.57
C ARG A 270 -19.18 -12.24 2.72
N LYS A 271 -18.99 -10.97 3.09
CA LYS A 271 -19.56 -9.83 2.33
C LYS A 271 -19.02 -9.79 0.89
N ILE A 272 -17.74 -10.09 0.69
CA ILE A 272 -17.12 -10.10 -0.64
C ILE A 272 -17.74 -11.21 -1.49
N TYR A 273 -17.75 -12.43 -1.00
CA TYR A 273 -18.27 -13.59 -1.74
C TYR A 273 -19.77 -13.47 -2.03
N GLU A 274 -20.56 -13.14 -1.02
CA GLU A 274 -22.02 -12.98 -1.18
C GLU A 274 -22.36 -11.85 -2.16
N GLY A 275 -21.69 -10.69 -2.04
CA GLY A 275 -21.95 -9.56 -2.92
C GLY A 275 -21.46 -9.76 -4.36
N ALA A 276 -20.40 -10.56 -4.55
CA ALA A 276 -19.91 -10.91 -5.88
C ALA A 276 -20.66 -12.12 -6.50
N GLY A 277 -21.40 -12.87 -5.70
CA GLY A 277 -22.09 -14.09 -6.13
C GLY A 277 -21.14 -15.24 -6.50
N ILE A 278 -19.98 -15.31 -5.82
CA ILE A 278 -18.95 -16.33 -6.06
C ILE A 278 -18.59 -17.05 -4.75
N THR A 279 -17.81 -18.11 -4.88
CA THR A 279 -17.24 -18.88 -3.78
C THR A 279 -15.71 -18.87 -3.87
N ALA A 280 -15.03 -19.43 -2.86
CA ALA A 280 -13.59 -19.59 -2.89
C ALA A 280 -13.10 -20.49 -4.05
N ASP A 281 -13.93 -21.45 -4.48
CA ASP A 281 -13.61 -22.37 -5.59
C ASP A 281 -13.58 -21.66 -6.96
N ASP A 282 -14.20 -20.48 -7.06
CA ASP A 282 -14.20 -19.66 -8.28
C ASP A 282 -12.93 -18.80 -8.42
N LEU A 283 -12.07 -18.78 -7.40
CA LEU A 283 -10.84 -17.98 -7.41
C LEU A 283 -9.72 -18.71 -8.14
N SER A 284 -9.09 -18.04 -9.11
CA SER A 284 -7.90 -18.55 -9.78
C SER A 284 -6.63 -18.29 -8.99
N PHE A 285 -6.59 -17.20 -8.24
CA PHE A 285 -5.48 -16.82 -7.35
C PHE A 285 -5.95 -15.79 -6.31
N GLU A 286 -5.17 -15.66 -5.26
CA GLU A 286 -5.34 -14.63 -4.25
C GLU A 286 -4.05 -13.80 -4.15
N ASN A 287 -4.20 -12.49 -4.00
CA ASN A 287 -3.11 -11.57 -3.74
C ASN A 287 -3.30 -10.96 -2.35
N MET A 288 -2.45 -11.34 -1.40
CA MET A 288 -2.47 -10.91 0.00
C MET A 288 -1.42 -9.83 0.27
#